data_4b308f2590c456312f725b4fc880c28a
#
_entry.id   4b308f2590c456312f725b4fc880c28a
#
_cell.length_a   1.000
_cell.length_b   1.000
_cell.length_c   1.000
_cell.angle_alpha   90.00
_cell.angle_beta   90.00
_cell.angle_gamma   90.00
#
_symmetry.space_group_name_H-M   'P 1'
#
loop_
_entity.id
_entity.type
_entity.pdbx_description
1 polymer ?
#
loop_
_entity_poly.entity_id
_entity_poly.type
_entity_poly.pdbx_seq_one_letter_code
_entity_poly.pdbx_strand_id
1 'polypeptide(L)'
;EGTGTYDGFLTLPGNRKFFGYDALQNQCMELAQTTEINTRVKLTLEPLHSLAIVCGNSNEKLKKATTLSKSYTELSDWTRKTCSAIEYPNFSCAEEIQLPDRLAEERPEFSGFVRYETVFDWDKTSCVLDIEDAGECVEVFLNGESQGLRLIPPFRYDLSGKVKPHDNQLAIEVATTLERKMYPLLSGYQKMIAQKPHSQSGLNGRVVLREKMDAVGIK
;
A
#
# COMPACT_ATOMS: atom_id res chain seq x y z
N GLU A 1 -17.48 9.16 -4.72
CA GLU A 1 -16.37 8.28 -4.29
C GLU A 1 -16.24 8.38 -2.77
N GLY A 2 -16.50 7.26 -2.06
CA GLY A 2 -16.46 7.25 -0.61
C GLY A 2 -15.04 7.12 -0.08
N THR A 3 -14.74 7.81 1.00
CA THR A 3 -13.46 7.69 1.73
C THR A 3 -13.46 6.50 2.71
N GLY A 4 -14.59 5.76 2.82
CA GLY A 4 -14.77 4.66 3.75
C GLY A 4 -14.60 3.29 3.10
N THR A 5 -14.26 2.29 3.91
CA THR A 5 -14.27 0.87 3.50
C THR A 5 -15.70 0.39 3.32
N TYR A 6 -15.98 -0.22 2.17
CA TYR A 6 -17.22 -0.97 1.99
C TYR A 6 -17.07 -2.34 2.63
N ASP A 7 -17.98 -2.69 3.51
CA ASP A 7 -18.08 -4.03 4.09
C ASP A 7 -19.53 -4.51 4.03
N GLY A 8 -19.82 -5.45 3.13
CA GLY A 8 -21.19 -5.85 2.85
C GLY A 8 -21.32 -7.10 2.00
N PHE A 9 -22.53 -7.33 1.51
CA PHE A 9 -22.87 -8.45 0.65
C PHE A 9 -23.33 -7.96 -0.72
N LEU A 10 -22.85 -8.64 -1.76
CA LEU A 10 -23.37 -8.53 -3.11
C LEU A 10 -24.22 -9.78 -3.41
N THR A 11 -25.46 -9.58 -3.90
CA THR A 11 -26.31 -10.68 -4.35
C THR A 11 -26.26 -10.77 -5.86
N LEU A 12 -25.82 -11.92 -6.36
CA LEU A 12 -25.69 -12.21 -7.77
C LEU A 12 -26.72 -13.26 -8.20
N PRO A 13 -27.29 -13.13 -9.41
CA PRO A 13 -28.35 -14.01 -9.86
C PRO A 13 -27.85 -15.43 -10.09
N GLY A 14 -28.67 -16.40 -9.69
CA GLY A 14 -28.46 -17.83 -9.90
C GLY A 14 -27.51 -18.47 -8.89
N ASN A 15 -27.64 -19.80 -8.81
CA ASN A 15 -26.77 -20.66 -8.00
C ASN A 15 -25.47 -20.95 -8.76
N ARG A 16 -24.47 -20.08 -8.61
CA ARG A 16 -23.18 -20.16 -9.31
C ARG A 16 -22.04 -19.90 -8.36
N LYS A 17 -20.84 -20.43 -8.70
CA LYS A 17 -19.60 -20.07 -8.02
C LYS A 17 -19.02 -18.79 -8.62
N PHE A 18 -18.44 -17.97 -7.75
CA PHE A 18 -17.73 -16.75 -8.13
C PHE A 18 -16.37 -16.71 -7.44
N PHE A 19 -15.43 -16.08 -8.08
CA PHE A 19 -14.14 -15.74 -7.49
C PHE A 19 -13.80 -14.28 -7.80
N GLY A 20 -12.92 -13.69 -7.00
CA GLY A 20 -12.44 -12.34 -7.20
C GLY A 20 -11.17 -12.32 -8.02
N TYR A 21 -10.99 -11.31 -8.86
CA TYR A 21 -9.73 -11.00 -9.51
C TYR A 21 -9.32 -9.57 -9.17
N ASP A 22 -8.20 -9.46 -8.47
CA ASP A 22 -7.55 -8.19 -8.17
C ASP A 22 -6.55 -7.88 -9.29
N ALA A 23 -6.89 -6.91 -10.12
CA ALA A 23 -6.08 -6.54 -11.27
C ALA A 23 -4.76 -5.84 -10.88
N LEU A 24 -4.73 -5.12 -9.75
CA LEU A 24 -3.52 -4.45 -9.28
C LEU A 24 -2.47 -5.43 -8.78
N GLN A 25 -2.91 -6.53 -8.17
CA GLN A 25 -2.03 -7.57 -7.68
C GLN A 25 -1.87 -8.73 -8.66
N ASN A 26 -2.61 -8.73 -9.76
CA ASN A 26 -2.71 -9.84 -10.71
C ASN A 26 -2.98 -11.17 -9.99
N GLN A 27 -4.01 -11.21 -9.15
CA GLN A 27 -4.29 -12.36 -8.29
C GLN A 27 -5.76 -12.73 -8.31
N CYS A 28 -6.02 -14.05 -8.41
CA CYS A 28 -7.34 -14.62 -8.17
C CYS A 28 -7.50 -14.99 -6.70
N MET A 29 -8.66 -14.64 -6.12
CA MET A 29 -8.95 -14.89 -4.71
C MET A 29 -10.28 -15.61 -4.52
N GLU A 30 -10.34 -16.43 -3.50
CA GLU A 30 -11.57 -17.08 -3.07
C GLU A 30 -12.48 -16.05 -2.39
N LEU A 31 -13.75 -16.03 -2.78
CA LEU A 31 -14.76 -15.17 -2.16
C LEU A 31 -15.61 -16.00 -1.20
N ALA A 32 -15.79 -15.49 0.00
CA ALA A 32 -16.75 -16.08 0.94
C ALA A 32 -18.17 -15.91 0.39
N GLN A 33 -18.86 -17.02 0.11
CA GLN A 33 -20.16 -17.01 -0.55
C GLN A 33 -21.11 -18.08 -0.01
N THR A 34 -22.41 -17.77 -0.02
CA THR A 34 -23.49 -18.71 0.22
C THR A 34 -24.36 -18.80 -1.02
N THR A 35 -24.75 -20.00 -1.40
CA THR A 35 -25.48 -20.26 -2.64
C THR A 35 -26.81 -20.93 -2.33
N GLU A 36 -27.91 -20.26 -2.71
CA GLU A 36 -29.27 -20.77 -2.66
C GLU A 36 -29.90 -20.62 -4.05
N ILE A 37 -30.97 -19.85 -4.16
CA ILE A 37 -31.54 -19.43 -5.46
C ILE A 37 -30.61 -18.42 -6.13
N ASN A 38 -30.01 -17.55 -5.33
CA ASN A 38 -29.01 -16.58 -5.73
C ASN A 38 -27.73 -16.80 -4.91
N THR A 39 -26.60 -16.35 -5.41
CA THR A 39 -25.35 -16.39 -4.68
C THR A 39 -25.11 -15.05 -3.98
N ARG A 40 -24.93 -15.08 -2.67
CA ARG A 40 -24.50 -13.93 -1.87
C ARG A 40 -23.00 -14.02 -1.63
N VAL A 41 -22.29 -12.98 -2.02
CA VAL A 41 -20.83 -12.87 -1.90
C VAL A 41 -20.52 -11.80 -0.86
N LYS A 42 -19.70 -12.14 0.13
CA LYS A 42 -19.17 -11.15 1.09
C LYS A 42 -18.04 -10.40 0.43
N LEU A 43 -18.10 -9.07 0.49
CA LEU A 43 -17.08 -8.18 -0.04
C LEU A 43 -16.65 -7.19 1.03
N THR A 44 -15.33 -6.99 1.10
CA THR A 44 -14.70 -5.88 1.83
C THR A 44 -13.81 -5.17 0.83
N LEU A 45 -14.16 -3.93 0.49
CA LEU A 45 -13.40 -3.10 -0.45
C LEU A 45 -12.93 -1.84 0.27
N GLU A 46 -11.65 -1.61 0.27
CA GLU A 46 -11.05 -0.40 0.79
C GLU A 46 -11.19 0.77 -0.20
N PRO A 47 -11.00 2.01 0.24
CA PRO A 47 -11.00 3.16 -0.67
C PRO A 47 -10.06 2.94 -1.85
N LEU A 48 -10.49 3.34 -3.04
CA LEU A 48 -9.75 3.20 -4.31
C LEU A 48 -9.46 1.75 -4.76
N HIS A 49 -9.91 0.75 -3.98
CA HIS A 49 -9.76 -0.65 -4.37
C HIS A 49 -10.88 -1.08 -5.31
N SER A 50 -10.51 -1.82 -6.34
CA SER A 50 -11.44 -2.45 -7.30
C SER A 50 -11.22 -3.95 -7.36
N LEU A 51 -12.31 -4.70 -7.50
CA LEU A 51 -12.28 -6.14 -7.61
C LEU A 51 -13.21 -6.58 -8.74
N ALA A 52 -12.70 -7.34 -9.69
CA ALA A 52 -13.54 -8.00 -10.68
C ALA A 52 -14.11 -9.30 -10.09
N ILE A 53 -15.43 -9.50 -10.22
CA ILE A 53 -16.10 -10.72 -9.78
C ILE A 53 -16.37 -11.58 -11.00
N VAL A 54 -15.75 -12.74 -11.02
CA VAL A 54 -15.79 -13.68 -12.16
C VAL A 54 -16.66 -14.87 -11.82
N CYS A 55 -17.59 -15.20 -12.73
CA CYS A 55 -18.45 -16.37 -12.60
C CYS A 55 -17.76 -17.61 -13.16
N GLY A 56 -17.70 -18.68 -12.39
CA GLY A 56 -17.13 -19.95 -12.80
C GLY A 56 -16.13 -20.53 -11.82
N ASN A 57 -15.38 -21.54 -12.28
CA ASN A 57 -14.27 -22.12 -11.56
C ASN A 57 -12.98 -21.53 -12.12
N SER A 58 -12.06 -21.14 -11.24
CA SER A 58 -10.71 -20.76 -11.65
C SER A 58 -9.87 -22.01 -11.93
N ASN A 59 -9.08 -21.96 -12.99
CA ASN A 59 -8.03 -22.96 -13.25
C ASN A 59 -6.76 -22.68 -12.45
N GLU A 60 -6.68 -21.50 -11.84
CA GLU A 60 -5.57 -21.09 -10.97
C GLU A 60 -5.90 -21.37 -9.50
N LYS A 61 -4.85 -21.55 -8.70
CA LYS A 61 -4.99 -21.70 -7.25
C LYS A 61 -5.48 -20.37 -6.67
N LEU A 62 -6.72 -20.35 -6.21
CA LEU A 62 -7.28 -19.19 -5.55
C LEU A 62 -6.55 -18.92 -4.23
N LYS A 63 -6.16 -17.68 -3.99
CA LYS A 63 -5.74 -17.26 -2.65
C LYS A 63 -6.95 -17.17 -1.74
N LYS A 64 -6.83 -17.73 -0.54
CA LYS A 64 -7.84 -17.56 0.49
C LYS A 64 -7.90 -16.11 0.90
N ALA A 65 -9.12 -15.59 1.09
CA ALA A 65 -9.30 -14.28 1.68
C ALA A 65 -8.72 -14.29 3.10
N THR A 66 -7.80 -13.39 3.36
CA THR A 66 -7.22 -13.19 4.69
C THR A 66 -7.62 -11.82 5.19
N THR A 67 -7.80 -11.70 6.48
CA THR A 67 -7.97 -10.42 7.17
C THR A 67 -6.71 -10.09 7.93
N LEU A 68 -6.48 -8.80 8.17
CA LEU A 68 -5.35 -8.37 9.00
C LEU A 68 -5.76 -8.34 10.47
N SER A 69 -4.83 -8.71 11.34
CA SER A 69 -4.99 -8.56 12.78
C SER A 69 -5.27 -7.08 13.12
N LYS A 70 -6.12 -6.85 14.13
CA LYS A 70 -6.31 -5.51 14.69
C LYS A 70 -5.09 -5.06 15.49
N SER A 71 -4.37 -5.99 16.11
CA SER A 71 -3.08 -5.71 16.74
C SER A 71 -2.01 -5.48 15.70
N TYR A 72 -1.11 -4.55 15.98
CA TYR A 72 0.00 -4.20 15.11
C TYR A 72 1.24 -3.84 15.92
N THR A 73 2.39 -3.92 15.28
CA THR A 73 3.66 -3.38 15.78
C THR A 73 4.02 -2.19 14.90
N GLU A 74 4.14 -1.01 15.48
CA GLU A 74 4.58 0.19 14.77
C GLU A 74 6.10 0.19 14.67
N LEU A 75 6.61 0.54 13.49
CA LEU A 75 8.05 0.65 13.25
C LEU A 75 8.54 2.06 13.59
N SER A 76 9.69 2.13 14.23
CA SER A 76 10.37 3.36 14.67
C SER A 76 11.80 3.43 14.13
N ASP A 77 12.55 4.41 14.60
CA ASP A 77 13.99 4.59 14.31
C ASP A 77 14.28 4.70 12.82
N TRP A 78 13.58 5.62 12.19
CA TRP A 78 13.67 5.85 10.76
C TRP A 78 14.81 6.78 10.39
N THR A 79 15.51 6.43 9.31
CA THR A 79 16.36 7.36 8.58
C THR A 79 15.76 7.67 7.22
N ARG A 80 15.95 8.91 6.75
CA ARG A 80 15.51 9.41 5.45
C ARG A 80 16.70 9.79 4.59
N LYS A 81 16.66 9.41 3.32
CA LYS A 81 17.59 9.85 2.28
C LYS A 81 16.79 10.39 1.11
N THR A 82 17.28 11.41 0.43
CA THR A 82 16.59 12.00 -0.72
C THR A 82 17.48 11.97 -1.95
N CYS A 83 16.85 11.90 -3.12
CA CYS A 83 17.55 11.90 -4.40
C CYS A 83 16.68 12.62 -5.44
N SER A 84 17.26 13.46 -6.27
CA SER A 84 16.52 14.01 -7.42
C SER A 84 16.32 12.91 -8.47
N ALA A 85 15.27 13.04 -9.29
CA ALA A 85 14.97 12.05 -10.32
C ALA A 85 16.13 11.83 -11.33
N ILE A 86 16.95 12.86 -11.55
CA ILE A 86 18.08 12.79 -12.48
C ILE A 86 19.27 12.05 -11.85
N GLU A 87 19.43 12.15 -10.52
CA GLU A 87 20.55 11.56 -9.78
C GLU A 87 20.29 10.15 -9.29
N TYR A 88 19.04 9.66 -9.44
CA TYR A 88 18.69 8.31 -8.99
C TYR A 88 19.62 7.23 -9.59
N PRO A 89 20.13 6.30 -8.79
CA PRO A 89 19.83 6.00 -7.38
C PRO A 89 20.82 6.61 -6.36
N ASN A 90 21.46 7.73 -6.66
CA ASN A 90 22.46 8.35 -5.79
C ASN A 90 21.79 9.19 -4.70
N PHE A 91 21.46 8.55 -3.60
CA PHE A 91 20.80 9.19 -2.47
C PHE A 91 21.77 10.05 -1.64
N SER A 92 21.23 11.08 -0.99
CA SER A 92 21.94 11.93 -0.01
C SER A 92 22.39 11.14 1.22
N CYS A 93 23.13 11.80 2.12
CA CYS A 93 23.37 11.25 3.45
C CYS A 93 22.06 11.01 4.20
N ALA A 94 22.09 10.02 5.11
CA ALA A 94 20.95 9.69 5.95
C ALA A 94 20.68 10.78 7.00
N GLU A 95 19.42 11.09 7.22
CA GLU A 95 18.91 12.00 8.24
C GLU A 95 17.97 11.21 9.16
N GLU A 96 18.14 11.29 10.49
CA GLU A 96 17.17 10.70 11.44
C GLU A 96 15.87 11.49 11.38
N ILE A 97 14.75 10.78 11.30
CA ILE A 97 13.40 11.39 11.23
C ILE A 97 12.40 10.60 12.08
N GLN A 98 11.27 11.22 12.31
CA GLN A 98 10.08 10.56 12.87
C GLN A 98 8.94 10.57 11.84
N LEU A 99 8.13 9.54 11.86
CA LEU A 99 6.90 9.51 11.07
C LEU A 99 5.72 10.10 11.87
N PRO A 100 4.77 10.78 11.20
CA PRO A 100 4.74 11.15 9.78
C PRO A 100 5.87 12.09 9.37
N ASP A 101 6.41 11.90 8.17
CA ASP A 101 7.48 12.76 7.64
C ASP A 101 6.98 14.17 7.35
N ARG A 102 7.83 15.15 7.59
CA ARG A 102 7.56 16.56 7.34
C ARG A 102 8.29 17.11 6.12
N LEU A 103 8.70 16.24 5.21
CA LEU A 103 9.47 16.63 4.03
C LEU A 103 8.79 17.73 3.21
N ALA A 104 7.48 17.67 3.05
CA ALA A 104 6.72 18.68 2.31
C ALA A 104 6.78 20.09 2.93
N GLU A 105 6.96 20.18 4.25
CA GLU A 105 7.13 21.43 4.98
C GLU A 105 8.60 21.89 4.96
N GLU A 106 9.52 20.98 5.16
CA GLU A 106 10.96 21.25 5.24
C GLU A 106 11.54 21.60 3.88
N ARG A 107 11.08 20.91 2.83
CA ARG A 107 11.55 21.06 1.44
C ARG A 107 10.35 21.17 0.49
N PRO A 108 9.62 22.29 0.49
CA PRO A 108 8.32 22.44 -0.20
C PRO A 108 8.40 22.29 -1.73
N GLU A 109 9.58 22.48 -2.32
CA GLU A 109 9.82 22.34 -3.76
C GLU A 109 10.50 21.01 -4.13
N PHE A 110 10.67 20.10 -3.17
CA PHE A 110 11.33 18.83 -3.44
C PHE A 110 10.50 17.96 -4.37
N SER A 111 11.20 17.39 -5.35
CA SER A 111 10.66 16.38 -6.26
C SER A 111 11.77 15.38 -6.61
N GLY A 112 11.46 14.10 -6.46
CA GLY A 112 12.43 13.02 -6.67
C GLY A 112 12.03 11.75 -5.91
N PHE A 113 13.02 11.05 -5.40
CA PHE A 113 12.83 9.84 -4.61
C PHE A 113 13.23 10.08 -3.17
N VAL A 114 12.42 9.55 -2.26
CA VAL A 114 12.69 9.56 -0.82
C VAL A 114 12.82 8.12 -0.38
N ARG A 115 13.93 7.77 0.24
CA ARG A 115 14.20 6.44 0.77
C ARG A 115 14.23 6.48 2.29
N TYR A 116 13.37 5.68 2.89
CA TYR A 116 13.26 5.49 4.33
C TYR A 116 13.83 4.14 4.70
N GLU A 117 14.64 4.09 5.75
CA GLU A 117 15.26 2.85 6.20
C GLU A 117 15.08 2.68 7.71
N THR A 118 14.80 1.44 8.11
CA THR A 118 14.75 1.00 9.51
C THR A 118 15.11 -0.47 9.62
N VAL A 119 15.35 -0.93 10.85
CA VAL A 119 15.60 -2.35 11.17
C VAL A 119 14.54 -2.82 12.15
N PHE A 120 14.06 -4.04 11.98
CA PHE A 120 13.03 -4.61 12.86
C PHE A 120 13.21 -6.12 13.09
N ASP A 121 12.65 -6.59 14.18
CA ASP A 121 12.54 -8.00 14.52
C ASP A 121 11.11 -8.49 14.32
N TRP A 122 10.98 -9.76 13.89
CA TRP A 122 9.67 -10.37 13.71
C TRP A 122 9.75 -11.89 13.86
N ASP A 123 9.16 -12.42 14.92
CA ASP A 123 9.20 -13.83 15.30
C ASP A 123 7.93 -14.63 14.94
N LYS A 124 6.96 -13.97 14.26
CA LYS A 124 5.69 -14.60 13.93
C LYS A 124 5.68 -15.20 12.53
N THR A 125 4.76 -16.15 12.29
CA THR A 125 4.70 -16.90 11.03
C THR A 125 4.22 -16.11 9.83
N SER A 126 3.38 -15.10 10.04
CA SER A 126 2.89 -14.21 8.99
C SER A 126 3.27 -12.78 9.27
N CYS A 127 3.58 -12.02 8.23
CA CYS A 127 3.99 -10.63 8.33
C CYS A 127 3.42 -9.85 7.14
N VAL A 128 2.64 -8.82 7.43
CA VAL A 128 2.18 -7.86 6.43
C VAL A 128 2.63 -6.48 6.85
N LEU A 129 3.39 -5.84 6.00
CA LEU A 129 3.72 -4.43 6.11
C LEU A 129 2.51 -3.62 5.62
N ASP A 130 2.01 -2.72 6.46
CA ASP A 130 0.87 -1.85 6.16
C ASP A 130 1.34 -0.40 6.35
N ILE A 131 1.41 0.35 5.25
CA ILE A 131 1.80 1.76 5.21
C ILE A 131 0.51 2.55 5.11
N GLU A 132 0.19 3.34 6.13
CA GLU A 132 -1.10 4.02 6.22
C GLU A 132 -1.30 5.07 5.15
N ASP A 133 -0.26 5.86 4.88
CA ASP A 133 -0.31 6.91 3.87
C ASP A 133 1.08 7.24 3.34
N ALA A 134 1.16 7.46 2.03
CA ALA A 134 2.38 7.86 1.34
C ALA A 134 2.05 8.73 0.14
N GLY A 135 2.91 9.70 -0.13
CA GLY A 135 2.79 10.59 -1.29
C GLY A 135 3.32 9.91 -2.55
N GLU A 136 2.40 9.40 -3.39
CA GLU A 136 2.56 8.82 -4.73
C GLU A 136 2.90 7.32 -4.72
N CYS A 137 3.93 6.91 -5.48
CA CYS A 137 4.29 5.50 -5.66
C CYS A 137 5.20 5.00 -4.56
N VAL A 138 4.99 3.76 -4.11
CA VAL A 138 5.76 3.15 -3.04
C VAL A 138 6.37 1.84 -3.52
N GLU A 139 7.69 1.71 -3.40
CA GLU A 139 8.40 0.44 -3.54
C GLU A 139 9.03 0.04 -2.21
N VAL A 140 8.86 -1.23 -1.85
CA VAL A 140 9.39 -1.78 -0.59
C VAL A 140 10.51 -2.76 -0.87
N PHE A 141 11.58 -2.66 -0.11
CA PHE A 141 12.70 -3.59 -0.12
C PHE A 141 12.87 -4.22 1.26
N LEU A 142 12.92 -5.53 1.29
CA LEU A 142 13.21 -6.31 2.51
C LEU A 142 14.54 -7.04 2.32
N ASN A 143 15.49 -6.78 3.22
CA ASN A 143 16.83 -7.40 3.16
C ASN A 143 17.52 -7.22 1.80
N GLY A 144 17.30 -6.09 1.14
CA GLY A 144 17.83 -5.75 -0.18
C GLY A 144 17.02 -6.25 -1.38
N GLU A 145 15.97 -7.06 -1.17
CA GLU A 145 15.13 -7.60 -2.24
C GLU A 145 13.83 -6.80 -2.38
N SER A 146 13.49 -6.38 -3.61
CA SER A 146 12.22 -5.69 -3.89
C SER A 146 11.02 -6.59 -3.60
N GLN A 147 10.05 -6.04 -2.89
CA GLN A 147 8.76 -6.66 -2.59
C GLN A 147 7.66 -6.16 -3.53
N GLY A 148 8.04 -5.37 -4.51
CA GLY A 148 7.18 -4.81 -5.54
C GLY A 148 6.83 -3.35 -5.34
N LEU A 149 6.30 -2.76 -6.40
CA LEU A 149 5.87 -1.38 -6.51
C LEU A 149 4.35 -1.29 -6.39
N ARG A 150 3.86 -0.29 -5.66
CA ARG A 150 2.44 0.08 -5.64
C ARG A 150 2.25 1.53 -6.03
N LEU A 151 1.32 1.76 -6.94
CA LEU A 151 1.02 3.08 -7.49
C LEU A 151 -0.09 3.80 -6.72
N ILE A 152 -0.93 3.03 -6.03
CA ILE A 152 -2.10 3.54 -5.29
C ILE A 152 -2.29 2.71 -4.02
N PRO A 153 -2.94 3.26 -2.99
CA PRO A 153 -3.31 2.50 -1.79
C PRO A 153 -4.28 1.33 -2.12
N PRO A 154 -4.35 0.31 -1.26
CA PRO A 154 -3.62 0.18 0.01
C PRO A 154 -2.16 -0.23 -0.20
N PHE A 155 -1.25 0.47 0.49
CA PHE A 155 0.19 0.17 0.43
C PHE A 155 0.53 -0.97 1.40
N ARG A 156 0.13 -2.20 1.03
CA ARG A 156 0.33 -3.41 1.83
C ARG A 156 1.18 -4.42 1.11
N TYR A 157 2.15 -4.96 1.80
CA TYR A 157 3.12 -5.92 1.28
C TYR A 157 3.16 -7.17 2.14
N ASP A 158 2.94 -8.31 1.51
CA ASP A 158 3.02 -9.61 2.17
C ASP A 158 4.49 -10.04 2.28
N LEU A 159 5.03 -9.95 3.47
CA LEU A 159 6.40 -10.33 3.80
C LEU A 159 6.50 -11.72 4.46
N SER A 160 5.38 -12.45 4.53
CA SER A 160 5.33 -13.77 5.16
C SER A 160 6.31 -14.74 4.50
N GLY A 161 7.10 -15.43 5.31
CA GLY A 161 8.13 -16.36 4.86
C GLY A 161 9.39 -15.70 4.28
N LYS A 162 9.47 -14.37 4.27
CA LYS A 162 10.63 -13.59 3.79
C LYS A 162 11.35 -12.87 4.94
N VAL A 163 10.65 -12.62 6.03
CA VAL A 163 11.21 -12.02 7.25
C VAL A 163 12.03 -13.05 8.03
N LYS A 164 13.07 -12.55 8.67
CA LYS A 164 13.92 -13.29 9.63
C LYS A 164 13.44 -12.97 11.04
N PRO A 165 13.81 -13.80 12.05
CA PRO A 165 13.49 -13.48 13.45
C PRO A 165 14.08 -12.16 13.91
N HIS A 166 15.31 -11.82 13.45
CA HIS A 166 16.05 -10.63 13.87
C HIS A 166 16.68 -9.89 12.69
N ASP A 167 16.94 -8.61 12.90
CA ASP A 167 17.74 -7.75 12.01
C ASP A 167 17.21 -7.68 10.58
N ASN A 168 15.89 -7.59 10.40
CA ASN A 168 15.33 -7.34 9.08
C ASN A 168 15.59 -5.91 8.66
N GLN A 169 16.29 -5.73 7.57
CA GLN A 169 16.49 -4.41 6.95
C GLN A 169 15.30 -4.08 6.06
N LEU A 170 14.57 -3.04 6.41
CA LEU A 170 13.46 -2.51 5.61
C LEU A 170 13.88 -1.20 4.97
N ALA A 171 13.66 -1.11 3.67
CA ALA A 171 13.72 0.16 2.97
C ALA A 171 12.42 0.40 2.19
N ILE A 172 11.94 1.64 2.24
CA ILE A 172 10.75 2.09 1.55
C ILE A 172 11.15 3.27 0.67
N GLU A 173 10.99 3.14 -0.63
CA GLU A 173 11.18 4.24 -1.57
C GLU A 173 9.84 4.82 -1.99
N VAL A 174 9.72 6.14 -1.86
CA VAL A 174 8.56 6.89 -2.30
C VAL A 174 8.99 7.80 -3.45
N ALA A 175 8.41 7.58 -4.63
CA ALA A 175 8.60 8.49 -5.76
C ALA A 175 7.57 9.62 -5.68
N THR A 176 8.03 10.87 -5.78
CA THR A 176 7.15 12.04 -5.79
C THR A 176 6.89 12.53 -7.21
N THR A 177 5.83 13.31 -7.40
CA THR A 177 5.55 13.98 -8.68
C THR A 177 6.41 15.23 -8.86
N LEU A 178 6.44 15.77 -10.08
CA LEU A 178 7.08 17.04 -10.39
C LEU A 178 6.27 18.27 -9.95
N GLU A 179 5.07 18.07 -9.44
CA GLU A 179 4.12 19.12 -9.11
C GLU A 179 4.73 20.23 -8.25
N ARG A 180 5.38 19.87 -7.14
CA ARG A 180 5.98 20.81 -6.19
C ARG A 180 7.11 21.62 -6.82
N LYS A 181 7.94 20.99 -7.62
CA LYS A 181 9.06 21.64 -8.30
C LYS A 181 8.61 22.57 -9.42
N MET A 182 7.53 22.21 -10.11
CA MET A 182 7.03 22.98 -11.27
C MET A 182 6.13 24.15 -10.86
N TYR A 183 5.39 24.03 -9.77
CA TYR A 183 4.44 25.05 -9.35
C TYR A 183 5.05 26.45 -9.16
N PRO A 184 6.23 26.63 -8.52
CA PRO A 184 6.87 27.92 -8.40
C PRO A 184 7.27 28.55 -9.74
N LEU A 185 7.54 27.72 -10.75
CA LEU A 185 7.94 28.16 -12.08
C LEU A 185 6.77 28.68 -12.94
N LEU A 186 5.54 28.39 -12.53
CA LEU A 186 4.36 28.88 -13.23
C LEU A 186 4.21 30.39 -13.07
N SER A 187 3.76 31.07 -14.13
CA SER A 187 3.55 32.50 -14.12
C SER A 187 2.21 32.90 -14.75
N GLY A 188 1.74 34.10 -14.43
CA GLY A 188 0.53 34.69 -15.03
C GLY A 188 -0.68 33.77 -14.99
N TYR A 189 -1.30 33.53 -16.13
CA TYR A 189 -2.51 32.72 -16.28
C TYR A 189 -2.31 31.28 -15.84
N GLN A 190 -1.14 30.69 -16.09
CA GLN A 190 -0.83 29.33 -15.69
C GLN A 190 -0.93 29.15 -14.16
N LYS A 191 -0.39 30.11 -13.40
CA LYS A 191 -0.45 30.06 -11.92
C LYS A 191 -1.86 30.27 -11.40
N MET A 192 -2.66 31.03 -12.11
CA MET A 192 -4.04 31.31 -11.75
C MET A 192 -4.94 30.05 -11.88
N ILE A 193 -4.71 29.23 -12.89
CA ILE A 193 -5.50 27.99 -13.11
C ILE A 193 -4.94 26.77 -12.43
N ALA A 194 -3.63 26.75 -12.13
CA ALA A 194 -3.01 25.63 -11.44
C ALA A 194 -3.39 25.65 -9.96
N GLN A 195 -3.74 24.48 -9.45
CA GLN A 195 -3.93 24.32 -8.01
C GLN A 195 -2.57 24.32 -7.32
N LYS A 196 -2.51 24.93 -6.14
CA LYS A 196 -1.33 24.80 -5.28
C LYS A 196 -1.15 23.32 -4.90
N PRO A 197 0.09 22.77 -4.93
CA PRO A 197 0.33 21.41 -4.50
C PRO A 197 -0.21 21.12 -3.10
N HIS A 198 -1.10 20.18 -3.01
CA HIS A 198 -1.69 19.72 -1.74
C HIS A 198 -1.13 18.38 -1.30
N SER A 199 -0.55 17.62 -2.24
CA SER A 199 0.05 16.32 -1.92
C SER A 199 1.16 16.48 -0.91
N GLN A 200 1.12 15.67 0.12
CA GLN A 200 2.26 15.51 1.02
C GLN A 200 3.31 14.66 0.28
N SER A 201 4.56 14.84 0.62
CA SER A 201 5.66 14.07 0.04
C SER A 201 6.20 13.07 1.06
N GLY A 202 6.52 11.86 0.61
CA GLY A 202 7.10 10.84 1.46
C GLY A 202 6.07 10.03 2.26
N LEU A 203 6.47 9.50 3.42
CA LEU A 203 5.61 8.71 4.31
C LEU A 203 4.83 9.65 5.24
N ASN A 204 3.53 9.74 5.02
CA ASN A 204 2.65 10.70 5.70
C ASN A 204 1.83 10.06 6.82
N GLY A 205 1.96 8.76 7.00
CA GLY A 205 1.29 7.97 8.03
C GLY A 205 2.24 7.04 8.75
N ARG A 206 1.69 6.22 9.64
CA ARG A 206 2.44 5.18 10.33
C ARG A 206 2.79 4.06 9.37
N VAL A 207 3.87 3.37 9.70
CA VAL A 207 4.28 2.12 9.06
C VAL A 207 4.21 1.02 10.12
N VAL A 208 3.36 0.02 9.89
CA VAL A 208 3.06 -1.00 10.89
C VAL A 208 3.18 -2.41 10.32
N LEU A 209 3.51 -3.35 11.18
CA LEU A 209 3.49 -4.78 10.89
C LEU A 209 2.26 -5.42 11.50
N ARG A 210 1.58 -6.26 10.73
CA ARG A 210 0.38 -7.01 11.14
C ARG A 210 0.51 -8.48 10.81
N GLU A 211 -0.18 -9.31 11.57
CA GLU A 211 -0.37 -10.71 11.22
C GLU A 211 -1.57 -10.89 10.30
N LYS A 212 -1.49 -11.90 9.44
CA LYS A 212 -2.68 -12.40 8.72
C LYS A 212 -3.50 -13.29 9.63
N MET A 213 -4.80 -13.14 9.52
CA MET A 213 -5.78 -14.05 10.10
C MET A 213 -6.62 -14.67 8.98
N ASP A 214 -6.98 -15.93 9.12
CA ASP A 214 -7.95 -16.53 8.22
C ASP A 214 -9.26 -15.75 8.31
N ALA A 215 -9.84 -15.42 7.16
CA ALA A 215 -11.17 -14.81 7.15
C ALA A 215 -12.15 -15.77 7.80
N VAL A 216 -12.85 -15.30 8.82
CA VAL A 216 -13.90 -16.10 9.48
C VAL A 216 -14.97 -16.40 8.43
N GLY A 217 -15.16 -17.68 8.12
CA GLY A 217 -16.18 -18.10 7.17
C GLY A 217 -17.56 -17.57 7.57
N ILE A 218 -18.38 -17.26 6.58
CA ILE A 218 -19.78 -16.91 6.78
C ILE A 218 -20.45 -18.12 7.45
N LYS A 219 -20.89 -17.97 8.69
CA LYS A 219 -21.81 -18.92 9.33
C LYS A 219 -23.22 -18.64 8.87
#